data_dda652e10536efe8395d58f9db02b996
#
_entry.id   dda652e10536efe8395d58f9db02b996
#
_cell.length_a   1.000
_cell.length_b   1.000
_cell.length_c   1.000
_cell.angle_alpha   90.00
_cell.angle_beta   90.00
_cell.angle_gamma   90.00
#
_symmetry.space_group_name_H-M   'P 1'
#
loop_
_entity.id
_entity.type
_entity.pdbx_description
1 polymer ?
#
loop_
_entity_poly.entity_id
_entity_poly.type
_entity_poly.pdbx_seq_one_letter_code
_entity_poly.pdbx_strand_id
1 'polypeptide(L)'
;MASGLSADNQAQILEQIPAESIERIELITNPSAKFSPEGTSGIINIILKKNRKAGYYGSLQVGADILGGYNASGSINYSSGKIESYLNVGYRQRKSEGKDNTDRINLDDQGNPVSYLNQKGWNNRDGGSLFTRAGLTLHLTQTDLIGIEGFGHFGNRNSNNTIRYESDVPGSFTSSERISDSDNSSKGGNINLDYKHEFNESSNLVARASWDLWVSDGASTYKQHSLYPEKKETSSWQKQESDNRSQSWEFQADYVNQFTEESKLEAGYKGTLSSQKSPVET
;
A
#
# COMPACT_ATOMS: atom_id res chain seq x y z
N MET A 1 -9.80 5.72 4.10
CA MET A 1 -8.38 5.29 4.06
C MET A 1 -7.84 5.63 2.69
N ALA A 2 -6.59 6.10 2.61
CA ALA A 2 -6.00 6.52 1.34
C ALA A 2 -5.93 5.35 0.34
N SER A 3 -6.49 5.52 -0.83
CA SER A 3 -6.56 4.56 -1.94
C SER A 3 -5.22 4.23 -2.60
N GLY A 4 -4.10 4.69 -2.05
CA GLY A 4 -2.75 4.47 -2.59
C GLY A 4 -1.84 3.56 -1.74
N LEU A 5 -2.33 3.03 -0.62
CA LEU A 5 -1.53 2.16 0.23
C LEU A 5 -1.64 0.70 -0.23
N SER A 6 -0.51 0.02 -0.36
CA SER A 6 -0.51 -1.43 -0.57
C SER A 6 -1.19 -2.14 0.61
N ALA A 7 -1.76 -3.33 0.38
CA ALA A 7 -2.41 -4.13 1.42
C ALA A 7 -1.50 -4.37 2.63
N ASP A 8 -0.19 -4.55 2.40
CA ASP A 8 0.82 -4.72 3.46
C ASP A 8 0.95 -3.46 4.35
N ASN A 9 0.85 -2.27 3.76
CA ASN A 9 0.94 -1.02 4.51
C ASN A 9 -0.35 -0.76 5.30
N GLN A 10 -1.51 -1.15 4.77
CA GLN A 10 -2.79 -1.05 5.47
C GLN A 10 -2.82 -1.99 6.68
N ALA A 11 -2.35 -3.23 6.54
CA ALA A 11 -2.24 -4.18 7.64
C ALA A 11 -1.32 -3.65 8.76
N GLN A 12 -0.17 -3.07 8.40
CA GLN A 12 0.75 -2.48 9.39
C GLN A 12 0.13 -1.32 10.18
N ILE A 13 -0.69 -0.50 9.54
CA ILE A 13 -1.41 0.59 10.22
C ILE A 13 -2.44 0.03 11.19
N LEU A 14 -3.14 -1.05 10.80
CA LEU A 14 -4.13 -1.69 11.66
C LEU A 14 -3.49 -2.38 12.86
N GLU A 15 -2.35 -3.04 12.68
CA GLU A 15 -1.58 -3.68 13.76
C GLU A 15 -1.09 -2.69 14.84
N GLN A 16 -1.00 -1.40 14.51
CA GLN A 16 -0.56 -0.36 15.45
C GLN A 16 -1.70 0.18 16.34
N ILE A 17 -2.95 -0.19 16.06
CA ILE A 17 -4.08 0.22 16.89
C ILE A 17 -4.17 -0.75 18.07
N PRO A 18 -3.91 -0.32 19.31
CA PRO A 18 -4.07 -1.19 20.47
C PRO A 18 -5.50 -1.70 20.56
N ALA A 19 -5.68 -3.00 20.71
CA ALA A 19 -7.02 -3.62 20.76
C ALA A 19 -7.88 -3.03 21.88
N GLU A 20 -7.27 -2.68 23.02
CA GLU A 20 -7.93 -2.03 24.14
C GLU A 20 -8.45 -0.62 23.84
N SER A 21 -7.94 0.05 22.80
CA SER A 21 -8.41 1.36 22.35
C SER A 21 -9.63 1.28 21.42
N ILE A 22 -9.95 0.09 20.93
CA ILE A 22 -11.08 -0.13 20.04
C ILE A 22 -12.35 -0.26 20.87
N GLU A 23 -13.37 0.52 20.53
CA GLU A 23 -14.72 0.38 21.09
C GLU A 23 -15.48 -0.72 20.36
N ARG A 24 -15.48 -0.64 19.02
CA ARG A 24 -16.12 -1.63 18.14
C ARG A 24 -15.57 -1.54 16.71
N ILE A 25 -15.78 -2.60 15.97
CA ILE A 25 -15.50 -2.69 14.54
C ILE A 25 -16.83 -2.83 13.81
N GLU A 26 -17.09 -1.94 12.86
CA GLU A 26 -18.28 -1.98 12.02
C GLU A 26 -17.91 -2.41 10.60
N LEU A 27 -18.61 -3.41 10.08
CA LEU A 27 -18.53 -3.81 8.68
C LEU A 27 -19.69 -3.16 7.92
N ILE A 28 -19.36 -2.20 7.05
CA ILE A 28 -20.34 -1.50 6.21
C ILE A 28 -20.36 -2.20 4.86
N THR A 29 -21.33 -3.07 4.63
CA THR A 29 -21.46 -3.85 3.40
C THR A 29 -22.14 -3.06 2.27
N ASN A 30 -22.86 -1.98 2.60
CA ASN A 30 -23.52 -1.11 1.64
C ASN A 30 -23.17 0.36 1.94
N PRO A 31 -21.97 0.80 1.55
CA PRO A 31 -21.51 2.14 1.85
C PRO A 31 -22.38 3.19 1.12
N SER A 32 -22.73 4.26 1.82
CA SER A 32 -23.39 5.43 1.21
C SER A 32 -22.45 6.14 0.23
N ALA A 33 -22.99 7.02 -0.62
CA ALA A 33 -22.23 7.83 -1.60
C ALA A 33 -21.10 8.69 -0.98
N LYS A 34 -21.09 8.82 0.34
CA LYS A 34 -20.04 9.44 1.15
C LYS A 34 -18.69 8.72 1.04
N PHE A 35 -18.70 7.42 0.74
CA PHE A 35 -17.50 6.61 0.64
C PHE A 35 -17.12 6.42 -0.84
N SER A 36 -15.82 6.30 -1.12
CA SER A 36 -15.35 6.07 -2.48
C SER A 36 -15.93 4.77 -3.06
N PRO A 37 -16.47 4.78 -4.30
CA PRO A 37 -17.05 3.60 -4.93
C PRO A 37 -16.04 2.53 -5.35
N GLU A 38 -14.74 2.75 -5.14
CA GLU A 38 -13.66 1.88 -5.62
C GLU A 38 -13.43 0.61 -4.79
N GLY A 39 -14.36 0.21 -3.92
CA GLY A 39 -14.27 -1.02 -3.12
C GLY A 39 -15.53 -1.86 -3.22
N THR A 40 -15.45 -3.01 -3.85
CA THR A 40 -16.60 -3.95 -4.01
C THR A 40 -16.88 -4.81 -2.78
N SER A 41 -16.02 -4.79 -1.76
CA SER A 41 -16.04 -5.76 -0.64
C SER A 41 -16.55 -5.19 0.68
N GLY A 42 -16.95 -3.91 0.72
CA GLY A 42 -17.38 -3.23 1.95
C GLY A 42 -16.26 -2.44 2.65
N ILE A 43 -16.62 -1.75 3.72
CA ILE A 43 -15.75 -0.89 4.51
C ILE A 43 -15.67 -1.41 5.93
N ILE A 44 -14.46 -1.55 6.46
CA ILE A 44 -14.22 -1.81 7.87
C ILE A 44 -14.03 -0.45 8.56
N ASN A 45 -14.95 -0.08 9.42
CA ASN A 45 -14.88 1.12 10.23
C ASN A 45 -14.49 0.77 11.66
N ILE A 46 -13.33 1.23 12.11
CA ILE A 46 -12.83 0.98 13.46
C ILE A 46 -13.17 2.19 14.31
N ILE A 47 -14.05 2.00 15.29
CA ILE A 47 -14.45 3.02 16.23
C ILE A 47 -13.63 2.88 17.49
N LEU A 48 -12.95 3.97 17.84
CA LEU A 48 -12.12 4.02 19.03
C LEU A 48 -12.94 4.56 20.21
N LYS A 49 -12.62 4.09 21.43
CA LYS A 49 -13.27 4.53 22.67
C LYS A 49 -13.16 6.04 22.83
N LYS A 50 -14.28 6.69 23.07
CA LYS A 50 -14.36 8.15 23.29
C LYS A 50 -13.75 8.61 24.63
N ASN A 51 -13.84 7.76 25.67
CA ASN A 51 -13.31 8.06 27.00
C ASN A 51 -11.88 7.54 27.17
N ARG A 52 -10.94 8.09 26.42
CA ARG A 52 -9.53 7.87 26.69
C ARG A 52 -9.15 8.64 27.95
N LYS A 53 -8.47 7.98 28.90
CA LYS A 53 -7.87 8.68 30.04
C LYS A 53 -6.92 9.74 29.50
N ALA A 54 -7.04 10.96 30.00
CA ALA A 54 -6.08 12.01 29.66
C ALA A 54 -4.66 11.57 30.06
N GLY A 55 -3.68 11.83 29.19
CA GLY A 55 -2.30 11.45 29.44
C GLY A 55 -1.56 10.96 28.20
N TYR A 56 -0.43 10.35 28.44
CA TYR A 56 0.43 9.75 27.42
C TYR A 56 0.31 8.23 27.48
N TYR A 57 0.29 7.60 26.30
CA TYR A 57 0.44 6.16 26.16
C TYR A 57 1.17 5.86 24.86
N GLY A 58 1.88 4.75 24.80
CA GLY A 58 2.65 4.37 23.63
C GLY A 58 3.03 2.91 23.66
N SER A 59 3.62 2.46 22.56
CA SER A 59 4.14 1.12 22.40
C SER A 59 5.46 1.13 21.66
N LEU A 60 6.27 0.11 21.89
CA LEU A 60 7.48 -0.19 21.15
C LEU A 60 7.42 -1.65 20.73
N GLN A 61 7.68 -1.93 19.46
CA GLN A 61 7.73 -3.26 18.90
C GLN A 61 9.03 -3.46 18.16
N VAL A 62 9.67 -4.60 18.36
CA VAL A 62 10.86 -5.04 17.62
C VAL A 62 10.68 -6.49 17.22
N GLY A 63 11.19 -6.85 16.06
CA GLY A 63 11.12 -8.22 15.54
C GLY A 63 12.28 -8.50 14.60
N ALA A 64 12.62 -9.77 14.47
CA ALA A 64 13.60 -10.25 13.50
C ALA A 64 13.16 -11.62 12.98
N ASP A 65 13.59 -11.96 11.79
CA ASP A 65 13.35 -13.26 11.17
C ASP A 65 14.65 -14.01 10.86
N ILE A 66 14.54 -15.29 10.51
CA ILE A 66 15.68 -16.16 10.26
C ILE A 66 16.44 -15.85 8.95
N LEU A 67 15.85 -15.07 8.03
CA LEU A 67 16.47 -14.66 6.77
C LEU A 67 17.28 -13.36 6.95
N GLY A 68 17.32 -12.81 8.18
CA GLY A 68 18.01 -11.58 8.52
C GLY A 68 17.18 -10.31 8.25
N GLY A 69 15.87 -10.45 8.10
CA GLY A 69 14.94 -9.34 8.15
C GLY A 69 14.73 -8.88 9.60
N TYR A 70 14.44 -7.60 9.78
CA TYR A 70 14.13 -7.04 11.09
C TYR A 70 13.16 -5.86 10.96
N ASN A 71 12.45 -5.58 12.04
CA ASN A 71 11.60 -4.42 12.14
C ASN A 71 11.67 -3.81 13.54
N ALA A 72 11.50 -2.50 13.57
CA ALA A 72 11.31 -1.74 14.79
C ALA A 72 10.25 -0.68 14.55
N SER A 73 9.29 -0.55 15.45
CA SER A 73 8.27 0.50 15.39
C SER A 73 7.94 1.00 16.79
N GLY A 74 7.57 2.27 16.85
CA GLY A 74 7.15 2.91 18.08
C GLY A 74 5.96 3.83 17.84
N SER A 75 5.11 3.91 18.84
CA SER A 75 4.00 4.85 18.87
C SER A 75 3.99 5.63 20.17
N ILE A 76 3.62 6.90 20.08
CA ILE A 76 3.30 7.73 21.22
C ILE A 76 1.99 8.48 20.92
N ASN A 77 1.13 8.51 21.90
CA ASN A 77 -0.15 9.18 21.82
C ASN A 77 -0.31 10.07 23.05
N TYR A 78 -0.90 11.22 22.84
CA TYR A 78 -1.30 12.14 23.90
C TYR A 78 -2.76 12.49 23.74
N SER A 79 -3.50 12.46 24.81
CA SER A 79 -4.91 12.88 24.84
C SER A 79 -5.16 13.77 26.05
N SER A 80 -5.90 14.84 25.83
CA SER A 80 -6.45 15.71 26.84
C SER A 80 -7.88 16.11 26.45
N GLY A 81 -8.58 16.87 27.25
CA GLY A 81 -9.93 17.33 26.91
C GLY A 81 -10.00 18.25 25.67
N LYS A 82 -8.87 18.83 25.23
CA LYS A 82 -8.81 19.77 24.11
C LYS A 82 -7.89 19.33 22.98
N ILE A 83 -6.96 18.43 23.26
CA ILE A 83 -5.90 18.05 22.31
C ILE A 83 -5.79 16.54 22.28
N GLU A 84 -5.82 15.99 21.08
CA GLU A 84 -5.41 14.61 20.81
C GLU A 84 -4.29 14.63 19.79
N SER A 85 -3.20 13.94 20.06
CA SER A 85 -2.09 13.84 19.12
C SER A 85 -1.47 12.45 19.16
N TYR A 86 -0.89 12.06 18.05
CA TYR A 86 -0.15 10.81 17.95
C TYR A 86 1.02 10.92 16.97
N LEU A 87 2.02 10.11 17.22
CA LEU A 87 3.15 9.87 16.31
C LEU A 87 3.43 8.37 16.28
N ASN A 88 3.48 7.82 15.08
CA ASN A 88 3.91 6.44 14.82
C ASN A 88 5.08 6.49 13.84
N VAL A 89 6.14 5.77 14.15
CA VAL A 89 7.31 5.63 13.29
C VAL A 89 7.69 4.16 13.26
N GLY A 90 8.00 3.63 12.08
CA GLY A 90 8.45 2.26 11.97
C GLY A 90 9.38 2.06 10.79
N TYR A 91 10.37 1.22 11.00
CA TYR A 91 11.31 0.76 10.00
C TYR A 91 11.24 -0.76 9.88
N ARG A 92 11.26 -1.25 8.65
CA ARG A 92 11.33 -2.68 8.35
C ARG A 92 12.38 -2.94 7.28
N GLN A 93 13.31 -3.86 7.58
CA GLN A 93 14.18 -4.50 6.60
C GLN A 93 13.64 -5.89 6.33
N ARG A 94 13.35 -6.20 5.09
CA ARG A 94 12.82 -7.51 4.67
C ARG A 94 13.81 -8.19 3.74
N LYS A 95 14.06 -9.47 4.00
CA LYS A 95 14.78 -10.36 3.08
C LYS A 95 13.88 -11.54 2.75
N SER A 96 13.89 -11.96 1.52
CA SER A 96 13.15 -13.15 1.10
C SER A 96 13.88 -13.89 -0.01
N GLU A 97 13.85 -15.20 0.07
CA GLU A 97 14.38 -16.11 -0.94
C GLU A 97 13.22 -16.99 -1.42
N GLY A 98 13.16 -17.20 -2.73
CA GLY A 98 12.14 -18.03 -3.35
C GLY A 98 12.75 -18.93 -4.40
N LYS A 99 12.14 -20.12 -4.58
CA LYS A 99 12.44 -21.05 -5.67
C LYS A 99 11.11 -21.45 -6.28
N ASP A 100 11.09 -21.52 -7.60
CA ASP A 100 9.95 -22.02 -8.37
C ASP A 100 10.40 -23.04 -9.39
N ASN A 101 9.53 -23.98 -9.68
CA ASN A 101 9.71 -24.97 -10.73
C ASN A 101 8.40 -25.08 -11.51
N THR A 102 8.47 -24.97 -12.82
CA THR A 102 7.32 -25.10 -13.70
C THR A 102 7.68 -26.09 -14.82
N ASP A 103 6.91 -27.16 -14.89
CA ASP A 103 7.00 -28.14 -15.96
C ASP A 103 5.78 -27.97 -16.87
N ARG A 104 6.02 -27.61 -18.13
CA ARG A 104 4.99 -27.47 -19.15
C ARG A 104 5.19 -28.54 -20.21
N ILE A 105 4.14 -29.32 -20.43
CA ILE A 105 4.08 -30.33 -21.50
C ILE A 105 3.07 -29.84 -22.54
N ASN A 106 3.48 -29.73 -23.79
CA ASN A 106 2.58 -29.43 -24.88
C ASN A 106 2.06 -30.76 -25.44
N LEU A 107 0.77 -30.83 -25.70
CA LEU A 107 0.08 -32.01 -26.20
C LEU A 107 -0.37 -31.77 -27.64
N ASP A 108 -0.46 -32.84 -28.45
CA ASP A 108 -1.13 -32.81 -29.74
C ASP A 108 -2.66 -32.83 -29.61
N ASP A 109 -3.39 -32.77 -30.72
CA ASP A 109 -4.86 -32.82 -30.74
C ASP A 109 -5.45 -34.15 -30.21
N GLN A 110 -4.62 -35.17 -30.06
CA GLN A 110 -4.98 -36.48 -29.53
C GLN A 110 -4.60 -36.64 -28.06
N GLY A 111 -3.97 -35.62 -27.47
CA GLY A 111 -3.57 -35.59 -26.06
C GLY A 111 -2.23 -36.25 -25.78
N ASN A 112 -1.40 -36.52 -26.81
CA ASN A 112 -0.06 -37.08 -26.61
C ASN A 112 0.96 -35.96 -26.39
N PRO A 113 1.96 -36.13 -25.51
CA PRO A 113 3.05 -35.19 -25.33
C PRO A 113 3.86 -35.00 -26.62
N VAL A 114 4.07 -33.77 -27.10
CA VAL A 114 4.85 -33.41 -28.27
C VAL A 114 6.07 -32.55 -27.95
N SER A 115 6.08 -31.88 -26.86
CA SER A 115 7.25 -31.11 -26.40
C SER A 115 7.12 -30.71 -24.93
N TYR A 116 8.24 -30.36 -24.32
CA TYR A 116 8.28 -29.87 -22.97
C TYR A 116 9.04 -28.55 -22.85
N LEU A 117 8.72 -27.79 -21.77
CA LEU A 117 9.49 -26.66 -21.30
C LEU A 117 9.57 -26.76 -19.77
N ASN A 118 10.77 -26.95 -19.27
CA ASN A 118 11.07 -26.91 -17.84
C ASN A 118 11.64 -25.55 -17.47
N GLN A 119 11.17 -24.97 -16.40
CA GLN A 119 11.61 -23.68 -15.89
C GLN A 119 11.94 -23.80 -14.41
N LYS A 120 13.14 -23.41 -14.01
CA LYS A 120 13.58 -23.34 -12.62
C LYS A 120 13.98 -21.92 -12.29
N GLY A 121 13.31 -21.34 -11.28
CA GLY A 121 13.51 -19.97 -10.84
C GLY A 121 14.14 -19.89 -9.45
N TRP A 122 14.98 -18.91 -9.26
CA TRP A 122 15.54 -18.47 -7.97
C TRP A 122 15.34 -16.98 -7.86
N ASN A 123 14.76 -16.56 -6.76
CA ASN A 123 14.43 -15.17 -6.52
C ASN A 123 14.93 -14.74 -5.14
N ASN A 124 15.80 -13.74 -5.11
CA ASN A 124 16.27 -13.11 -3.89
C ASN A 124 15.77 -11.66 -3.86
N ARG A 125 15.17 -11.26 -2.76
CA ARG A 125 14.70 -9.90 -2.54
C ARG A 125 15.22 -9.38 -1.22
N ASP A 126 15.70 -8.14 -1.26
CA ASP A 126 16.13 -7.38 -0.09
C ASP A 126 15.55 -5.96 -0.20
N GLY A 127 15.08 -5.40 0.90
CA GLY A 127 14.56 -4.04 0.86
C GLY A 127 14.18 -3.51 2.22
N GLY A 128 14.35 -2.20 2.37
CA GLY A 128 14.00 -1.46 3.56
C GLY A 128 12.85 -0.51 3.35
N SER A 129 12.05 -0.29 4.37
CA SER A 129 11.02 0.74 4.36
C SER A 129 10.91 1.45 5.69
N LEU A 130 10.80 2.77 5.63
CA LEU A 130 10.48 3.66 6.74
C LEU A 130 9.08 4.21 6.51
N PHE A 131 8.25 4.19 7.52
CA PHE A 131 6.98 4.90 7.52
C PHE A 131 6.86 5.78 8.76
N THR A 132 6.13 6.87 8.60
CA THR A 132 5.76 7.75 9.71
C THR A 132 4.33 8.21 9.53
N ARG A 133 3.61 8.32 10.63
CA ARG A 133 2.27 8.90 10.68
C ARG A 133 2.13 9.77 11.91
N ALA A 134 1.68 10.99 11.74
CA ALA A 134 1.45 11.92 12.82
C ALA A 134 0.09 12.59 12.66
N GLY A 135 -0.57 12.86 13.76
CA GLY A 135 -1.85 13.56 13.76
C GLY A 135 -2.00 14.44 15.00
N LEU A 136 -2.72 15.52 14.79
CA LEU A 136 -3.13 16.47 15.82
C LEU A 136 -4.58 16.82 15.61
N THR A 137 -5.39 16.66 16.66
CA THR A 137 -6.78 17.09 16.70
C THR A 137 -6.97 18.08 17.82
N LEU A 138 -7.57 19.22 17.50
CA LEU A 138 -7.89 20.29 18.44
C LEU A 138 -9.41 20.44 18.56
N HIS A 139 -9.91 20.32 19.76
CA HIS A 139 -11.29 20.68 20.12
C HIS A 139 -11.33 22.17 20.45
N LEU A 140 -11.62 23.00 19.43
CA LEU A 140 -11.62 24.47 19.55
C LEU A 140 -12.73 24.95 20.49
N THR A 141 -13.89 24.33 20.31
CA THR A 141 -15.08 24.56 21.18
C THR A 141 -15.72 23.20 21.49
N GLN A 142 -16.90 23.19 22.10
CA GLN A 142 -17.69 21.95 22.26
C GLN A 142 -18.26 21.43 20.93
N THR A 143 -18.37 22.31 19.95
CA THR A 143 -18.99 22.03 18.64
C THR A 143 -18.00 22.03 17.48
N ASP A 144 -16.79 22.56 17.67
CA ASP A 144 -15.80 22.72 16.62
C ASP A 144 -14.55 21.90 16.86
N LEU A 145 -14.18 21.11 15.87
CA LEU A 145 -12.99 20.29 15.84
C LEU A 145 -12.20 20.56 14.56
N ILE A 146 -10.90 20.73 14.69
CA ILE A 146 -9.97 20.78 13.56
C ILE A 146 -8.91 19.69 13.74
N GLY A 147 -8.64 18.94 12.69
CA GLY A 147 -7.63 17.88 12.65
C GLY A 147 -6.65 18.08 11.50
N ILE A 148 -5.40 17.77 11.76
CA ILE A 148 -4.38 17.60 10.72
C ILE A 148 -3.72 16.25 10.92
N GLU A 149 -3.58 15.49 9.84
CA GLU A 149 -2.91 14.20 9.83
C GLU A 149 -1.95 14.13 8.65
N GLY A 150 -0.78 13.58 8.87
CA GLY A 150 0.20 13.31 7.82
C GLY A 150 0.71 11.87 7.88
N PHE A 151 0.95 11.29 6.71
CA PHE A 151 1.61 10.02 6.53
C PHE A 151 2.77 10.19 5.56
N GLY A 152 3.91 9.55 5.84
CA GLY A 152 5.08 9.50 4.97
C GLY A 152 5.62 8.09 4.85
N HIS A 153 6.06 7.72 3.66
CA HIS A 153 6.67 6.44 3.35
C HIS A 153 7.93 6.64 2.51
N PHE A 154 8.99 5.90 2.84
CA PHE A 154 10.22 5.81 2.07
C PHE A 154 10.61 4.34 2.01
N GLY A 155 10.83 3.80 0.83
CA GLY A 155 11.19 2.40 0.66
C GLY A 155 12.15 2.18 -0.49
N ASN A 156 12.98 1.16 -0.36
CA ASN A 156 13.78 0.62 -1.45
C ASN A 156 13.63 -0.90 -1.49
N ARG A 157 13.79 -1.47 -2.66
CA ARG A 157 13.74 -2.91 -2.87
C ARG A 157 14.62 -3.31 -4.02
N ASN A 158 15.54 -4.20 -3.74
CA ASN A 158 16.40 -4.85 -4.71
C ASN A 158 15.89 -6.28 -4.93
N SER A 159 15.87 -6.74 -6.16
CA SER A 159 15.55 -8.14 -6.47
C SER A 159 16.48 -8.67 -7.54
N ASN A 160 17.01 -9.86 -7.29
CA ASN A 160 17.75 -10.67 -8.25
C ASN A 160 16.94 -11.91 -8.56
N ASN A 161 16.64 -12.13 -9.82
CA ASN A 161 15.90 -13.28 -10.28
C ASN A 161 16.68 -13.99 -11.39
N THR A 162 16.97 -15.28 -11.20
CA THR A 162 17.61 -16.15 -12.19
C THR A 162 16.63 -17.23 -12.60
N ILE A 163 16.35 -17.35 -13.89
CA ILE A 163 15.48 -18.38 -14.44
C ILE A 163 16.28 -19.20 -15.45
N ARG A 164 16.29 -20.52 -15.28
CA ARG A 164 16.82 -21.48 -16.24
C ARG A 164 15.70 -22.21 -16.93
N TYR A 165 15.81 -22.28 -18.22
CA TYR A 165 14.86 -22.95 -19.10
C TYR A 165 15.56 -24.13 -19.82
N GLU A 166 14.86 -25.25 -19.92
CA GLU A 166 15.21 -26.39 -20.73
C GLU A 166 14.00 -26.72 -21.61
N SER A 167 14.23 -26.90 -22.93
CA SER A 167 13.14 -27.10 -23.91
C SER A 167 13.56 -28.02 -25.02
N ASP A 168 12.63 -28.83 -25.50
CA ASP A 168 12.71 -29.59 -26.72
C ASP A 168 11.70 -29.11 -27.78
N VAL A 169 11.08 -27.93 -27.57
CA VAL A 169 10.17 -27.35 -28.56
C VAL A 169 10.89 -27.09 -29.88
N PRO A 170 10.39 -27.66 -31.01
CA PRO A 170 11.03 -27.48 -32.31
C PRO A 170 11.21 -26.00 -32.69
N GLY A 171 12.42 -25.64 -33.14
CA GLY A 171 12.76 -24.26 -33.52
C GLY A 171 13.04 -23.31 -32.33
N SER A 172 12.97 -23.82 -31.13
CA SER A 172 13.29 -23.07 -29.91
C SER A 172 14.73 -23.35 -29.42
N PHE A 173 15.14 -22.68 -28.35
CA PHE A 173 16.39 -23.01 -27.66
C PHE A 173 16.30 -24.37 -26.97
N THR A 174 17.43 -25.04 -26.77
CA THR A 174 17.54 -26.24 -25.91
C THR A 174 17.72 -25.89 -24.46
N SER A 175 18.44 -24.79 -24.17
CA SER A 175 18.54 -24.22 -22.82
C SER A 175 18.67 -22.72 -22.92
N SER A 176 18.18 -22.03 -21.87
CA SER A 176 18.34 -20.58 -21.72
C SER A 176 18.47 -20.23 -20.26
N GLU A 177 19.29 -19.22 -19.96
CA GLU A 177 19.37 -18.62 -18.64
C GLU A 177 19.04 -17.13 -18.76
N ARG A 178 18.11 -16.66 -17.93
CA ARG A 178 17.75 -15.25 -17.80
C ARG A 178 18.04 -14.78 -16.40
N ILE A 179 18.84 -13.72 -16.29
CA ILE A 179 19.14 -13.01 -15.05
C ILE A 179 18.48 -11.65 -15.14
N SER A 180 17.73 -11.31 -14.09
CA SER A 180 17.07 -10.01 -13.95
C SER A 180 17.47 -9.39 -12.63
N ASP A 181 18.10 -8.23 -12.70
CA ASP A 181 18.45 -7.40 -11.55
C ASP A 181 17.56 -6.17 -11.58
N SER A 182 16.88 -5.88 -10.47
CA SER A 182 15.96 -4.74 -10.37
C SER A 182 16.18 -4.00 -9.05
N ASP A 183 16.34 -2.69 -9.18
CA ASP A 183 16.43 -1.74 -8.07
C ASP A 183 15.23 -0.80 -8.15
N ASN A 184 14.46 -0.72 -7.07
CA ASN A 184 13.29 0.12 -6.99
C ASN A 184 13.35 0.97 -5.74
N SER A 185 13.00 2.24 -5.86
CA SER A 185 12.77 3.14 -4.75
C SER A 185 11.37 3.72 -4.80
N SER A 186 10.80 3.98 -3.65
CA SER A 186 9.51 4.63 -3.53
C SER A 186 9.50 5.61 -2.37
N LYS A 187 8.89 6.75 -2.60
CA LYS A 187 8.66 7.75 -1.55
C LYS A 187 7.32 8.41 -1.79
N GLY A 188 6.62 8.70 -0.73
CA GLY A 188 5.33 9.35 -0.85
C GLY A 188 4.70 9.58 0.49
N GLY A 189 3.52 10.16 0.45
CA GLY A 189 2.74 10.42 1.63
C GLY A 189 1.51 11.25 1.33
N ASN A 190 0.77 11.51 2.39
CA ASN A 190 -0.40 12.37 2.33
C ASN A 190 -0.45 13.32 3.52
N ILE A 191 -1.20 14.40 3.34
CA ILE A 191 -1.61 15.33 4.39
C ILE A 191 -3.12 15.50 4.28
N ASN A 192 -3.82 15.35 5.39
CA ASN A 192 -5.26 15.56 5.51
C ASN A 192 -5.50 16.70 6.51
N LEU A 193 -6.41 17.59 6.15
CA LEU A 193 -6.95 18.63 7.02
C LEU A 193 -8.45 18.39 7.14
N ASP A 194 -8.92 18.21 8.35
CA ASP A 194 -10.32 17.96 8.66
C ASP A 194 -10.88 19.09 9.51
N TYR A 195 -12.09 19.53 9.21
CA TYR A 195 -12.87 20.40 10.06
C TYR A 195 -14.25 19.79 10.30
N LYS A 196 -14.71 19.78 11.53
CA LYS A 196 -16.05 19.34 11.89
C LYS A 196 -16.72 20.43 12.73
N HIS A 197 -17.95 20.76 12.36
CA HIS A 197 -18.85 21.60 13.14
C HIS A 197 -20.14 20.86 13.47
N GLU A 198 -20.52 20.85 14.73
CA GLU A 198 -21.80 20.31 15.21
C GLU A 198 -22.75 21.48 15.49
N PHE A 199 -23.78 21.65 14.64
CA PHE A 199 -24.81 22.69 14.85
C PHE A 199 -25.69 22.35 16.06
N ASN A 200 -25.98 21.04 16.21
CA ASN A 200 -26.70 20.44 17.33
C ASN A 200 -26.46 18.91 17.30
N GLU A 201 -27.10 18.16 18.20
CA GLU A 201 -26.96 16.71 18.33
C GLU A 201 -27.35 15.94 17.04
N SER A 202 -28.21 16.54 16.20
CA SER A 202 -28.76 15.92 14.99
C SER A 202 -28.17 16.48 13.70
N SER A 203 -27.34 17.53 13.75
CA SER A 203 -26.85 18.24 12.57
C SER A 203 -25.39 18.56 12.65
N ASN A 204 -24.62 18.18 11.62
CA ASN A 204 -23.20 18.47 11.53
C ASN A 204 -22.74 18.72 10.10
N LEU A 205 -21.62 19.42 9.98
CA LEU A 205 -20.85 19.63 8.77
C LEU A 205 -19.45 19.06 8.97
N VAL A 206 -18.97 18.28 8.01
CA VAL A 206 -17.58 17.81 7.95
C VAL A 206 -16.97 18.28 6.63
N ALA A 207 -15.84 18.96 6.70
CA ALA A 207 -15.06 19.34 5.53
C ALA A 207 -13.67 18.73 5.62
N ARG A 208 -13.15 18.24 4.49
CA ARG A 208 -11.83 17.64 4.36
C ARG A 208 -11.10 18.20 3.16
N ALA A 209 -9.82 18.47 3.30
CA ALA A 209 -8.88 18.69 2.22
C ALA A 209 -7.74 17.69 2.37
N SER A 210 -7.40 16.98 1.30
CA SER A 210 -6.32 16.00 1.27
C SER A 210 -5.36 16.33 0.14
N TRP A 211 -4.06 16.11 0.38
CA TRP A 211 -3.03 16.15 -0.64
C TRP A 211 -2.18 14.87 -0.56
N ASP A 212 -2.00 14.23 -1.69
CA ASP A 212 -1.23 12.99 -1.84
C ASP A 212 -0.12 13.20 -2.86
N LEU A 213 1.07 12.66 -2.57
CA LEU A 213 2.22 12.61 -3.48
C LEU A 213 2.89 11.25 -3.38
N TRP A 214 3.08 10.61 -4.55
CA TRP A 214 3.82 9.35 -4.67
C TRP A 214 4.80 9.44 -5.81
N VAL A 215 6.04 9.01 -5.56
CA VAL A 215 7.13 8.92 -6.53
C VAL A 215 7.74 7.52 -6.40
N SER A 216 7.96 6.87 -7.53
CA SER A 216 8.59 5.56 -7.59
C SER A 216 9.53 5.50 -8.78
N ASP A 217 10.79 5.28 -8.51
CA ASP A 217 11.85 5.12 -9.48
C ASP A 217 12.26 3.65 -9.53
N GLY A 218 12.44 3.10 -10.72
CA GLY A 218 12.85 1.73 -10.92
C GLY A 218 13.85 1.60 -12.06
N ALA A 219 14.85 0.76 -11.86
CA ALA A 219 15.79 0.34 -12.89
C ALA A 219 15.86 -1.19 -12.90
N SER A 220 15.71 -1.79 -14.07
CA SER A 220 15.82 -3.23 -14.27
C SER A 220 16.76 -3.56 -15.40
N THR A 221 17.63 -4.51 -15.18
CA THR A 221 18.55 -5.06 -16.20
C THR A 221 18.21 -6.52 -16.42
N TYR A 222 18.06 -6.89 -17.67
CA TYR A 222 17.78 -8.25 -18.10
C TYR A 222 18.93 -8.75 -18.97
N LYS A 223 19.50 -9.88 -18.62
CA LYS A 223 20.51 -10.59 -19.41
C LYS A 223 19.97 -11.96 -19.71
N GLN A 224 19.96 -12.35 -20.97
CA GLN A 224 19.53 -13.67 -21.38
C GLN A 224 20.56 -14.29 -22.29
N HIS A 225 20.94 -15.52 -21.98
CA HIS A 225 21.81 -16.36 -22.81
C HIS A 225 21.04 -17.62 -23.20
N SER A 226 21.04 -17.94 -24.49
CA SER A 226 20.27 -19.06 -25.01
C SER A 226 21.16 -19.92 -25.96
N LEU A 227 21.08 -21.23 -25.78
CA LEU A 227 21.73 -22.23 -26.60
C LEU A 227 20.69 -22.94 -27.47
N TYR A 228 20.94 -23.06 -28.77
CA TYR A 228 20.09 -23.69 -29.75
C TYR A 228 20.66 -25.06 -30.20
N PRO A 229 19.84 -25.94 -30.80
CA PRO A 229 20.26 -27.31 -31.20
C PRO A 229 21.53 -27.36 -32.06
N GLU A 230 21.75 -26.39 -32.95
CA GLU A 230 22.91 -26.30 -33.83
C GLU A 230 24.17 -25.73 -33.14
N LYS A 231 24.23 -25.74 -31.79
CA LYS A 231 25.26 -25.09 -30.99
C LYS A 231 25.38 -23.57 -31.23
N LYS A 232 24.35 -22.98 -31.79
CA LYS A 232 24.24 -21.53 -31.93
C LYS A 232 23.90 -20.92 -30.57
N GLU A 233 24.69 -19.95 -30.16
CA GLU A 233 24.46 -19.19 -28.91
C GLU A 233 23.97 -17.79 -29.25
N THR A 234 23.05 -17.28 -28.43
CA THR A 234 22.60 -15.89 -28.50
C THR A 234 22.61 -15.29 -27.12
N SER A 235 22.99 -14.03 -27.04
CA SER A 235 22.92 -13.25 -25.82
C SER A 235 22.16 -11.97 -26.12
N SER A 236 21.27 -11.60 -25.21
CA SER A 236 20.58 -10.32 -25.23
C SER A 236 20.75 -9.59 -23.91
N TRP A 237 20.75 -8.29 -23.99
CA TRP A 237 20.77 -7.40 -22.83
C TRP A 237 19.73 -6.31 -23.05
N GLN A 238 18.99 -6.01 -21.99
CA GLN A 238 17.98 -4.95 -21.97
C GLN A 238 18.07 -4.22 -20.64
N LYS A 239 18.01 -2.90 -20.68
CA LYS A 239 17.84 -2.06 -19.51
C LYS A 239 16.47 -1.36 -19.61
N GLN A 240 15.74 -1.32 -18.53
CA GLN A 240 14.47 -0.61 -18.43
C GLN A 240 14.53 0.32 -17.23
N GLU A 241 14.17 1.56 -17.45
CA GLU A 241 14.05 2.58 -16.40
C GLU A 241 12.61 3.09 -16.36
N SER A 242 12.12 3.34 -15.17
CA SER A 242 10.78 3.89 -14.95
C SER A 242 10.83 4.97 -13.88
N ASP A 243 10.16 6.09 -14.14
CA ASP A 243 9.96 7.18 -13.18
C ASP A 243 8.45 7.46 -13.12
N ASN A 244 7.83 7.08 -12.02
CA ASN A 244 6.40 7.24 -11.82
C ASN A 244 6.16 8.32 -10.78
N ARG A 245 5.34 9.30 -11.11
CA ARG A 245 4.91 10.33 -10.18
C ARG A 245 3.40 10.49 -10.25
N SER A 246 2.75 10.39 -9.10
CA SER A 246 1.33 10.64 -8.93
C SER A 246 1.13 11.70 -7.85
N GLN A 247 0.27 12.66 -8.13
CA GLN A 247 -0.12 13.71 -7.19
C GLN A 247 -1.62 13.93 -7.29
N SER A 248 -2.29 14.05 -6.15
CA SER A 248 -3.71 14.36 -6.12
C SER A 248 -4.07 15.34 -5.00
N TRP A 249 -5.10 16.12 -5.26
CA TRP A 249 -5.82 16.92 -4.28
C TRP A 249 -7.25 16.45 -4.23
N GLU A 250 -7.79 16.30 -3.05
CA GLU A 250 -9.18 15.97 -2.84
C GLU A 250 -9.79 16.95 -1.86
N PHE A 251 -10.99 17.44 -2.20
CA PHE A 251 -11.80 18.30 -1.35
C PHE A 251 -13.16 17.65 -1.18
N GLN A 252 -13.60 17.53 0.05
CA GLN A 252 -14.89 16.94 0.39
C GLN A 252 -15.58 17.81 1.45
N ALA A 253 -16.90 17.95 1.33
CA ALA A 253 -17.75 18.56 2.34
C ALA A 253 -19.04 17.76 2.44
N ASP A 254 -19.39 17.34 3.64
CA ASP A 254 -20.57 16.55 3.94
C ASP A 254 -21.42 17.25 5.02
N TYR A 255 -22.67 17.47 4.72
CA TYR A 255 -23.67 17.96 5.66
C TYR A 255 -24.67 16.87 6.00
N VAL A 256 -24.96 16.71 7.26
CA VAL A 256 -25.95 15.76 7.77
C VAL A 256 -26.91 16.48 8.68
N ASN A 257 -28.22 16.26 8.51
CA ASN A 257 -29.23 16.73 9.42
C ASN A 257 -30.32 15.66 9.59
N GLN A 258 -30.51 15.19 10.80
CA GLN A 258 -31.56 14.26 11.16
C GLN A 258 -32.74 15.02 11.76
N PHE A 259 -33.84 15.08 11.01
CA PHE A 259 -35.04 15.82 11.40
C PHE A 259 -35.90 15.03 12.40
N THR A 260 -36.00 13.70 12.20
CA THR A 260 -36.72 12.76 13.07
C THR A 260 -35.95 11.45 13.13
N GLU A 261 -36.38 10.48 13.93
CA GLU A 261 -35.77 9.14 13.96
C GLU A 261 -35.81 8.44 12.59
N GLU A 262 -36.82 8.75 11.76
CA GLU A 262 -37.03 8.13 10.45
C GLU A 262 -36.60 9.03 9.26
N SER A 263 -36.30 10.32 9.52
CA SER A 263 -36.10 11.33 8.45
C SER A 263 -34.74 11.99 8.58
N LYS A 264 -33.90 11.82 7.55
CA LYS A 264 -32.52 12.33 7.51
C LYS A 264 -32.24 12.97 6.15
N LEU A 265 -31.55 14.10 6.17
CA LEU A 265 -30.94 14.72 4.99
C LEU A 265 -29.42 14.51 5.03
N GLU A 266 -28.88 13.99 3.96
CA GLU A 266 -27.43 13.95 3.71
C GLU A 266 -27.15 14.66 2.40
N ALA A 267 -26.25 15.62 2.41
CA ALA A 267 -25.77 16.33 1.22
C ALA A 267 -24.25 16.41 1.26
N GLY A 268 -23.61 16.11 0.15
CA GLY A 268 -22.16 16.10 0.08
C GLY A 268 -21.64 16.58 -1.27
N TYR A 269 -20.44 17.11 -1.26
CA TYR A 269 -19.66 17.45 -2.43
C TYR A 269 -18.28 16.84 -2.31
N LYS A 270 -17.78 16.24 -3.41
CA LYS A 270 -16.43 15.72 -3.53
C LYS A 270 -15.83 16.14 -4.86
N GLY A 271 -14.64 16.72 -4.82
CA GLY A 271 -13.86 17.09 -5.99
C GLY A 271 -12.44 16.56 -5.89
N THR A 272 -11.91 16.03 -6.99
CA THR A 272 -10.55 15.48 -7.06
C THR A 272 -9.81 16.08 -8.25
N LEU A 273 -8.58 16.53 -8.02
CA LEU A 273 -7.64 16.98 -9.03
C LEU A 273 -6.43 16.05 -8.98
N SER A 274 -6.16 15.31 -10.05
CA SER A 274 -5.04 14.38 -10.09
C SER A 274 -4.16 14.60 -11.29
N SER A 275 -2.86 14.32 -11.12
CA SER A 275 -1.85 14.31 -12.17
C SER A 275 -0.98 13.08 -12.01
N GLN A 276 -0.82 12.33 -13.09
CA GLN A 276 0.04 11.15 -13.12
C GLN A 276 1.00 11.23 -14.31
N LYS A 277 2.27 10.90 -14.06
CA LYS A 277 3.31 10.75 -15.08
C LYS A 277 3.95 9.39 -14.87
N SER A 278 4.12 8.63 -15.95
CA SER A 278 4.68 7.27 -15.90
C SER A 278 5.51 6.99 -17.16
N PRO A 279 6.63 7.71 -17.38
CA PRO A 279 7.54 7.41 -18.47
C PRO A 279 8.27 6.08 -18.21
N VAL A 280 8.48 5.33 -19.28
CA VAL A 280 9.29 4.10 -19.31
C VAL A 280 10.27 4.24 -20.46
N GLU A 281 11.55 4.05 -20.17
CA GLU A 281 12.64 4.02 -21.14
C GLU A 281 13.23 2.61 -21.21
N THR A 282 13.54 2.13 -22.43
CA THR A 282 14.07 0.77 -22.68
C THR A 282 15.28 0.80 -23.57
#